data_2f31a9f08bad5c5b640a114c5121292f
#
_entry.id   2f31a9f08bad5c5b640a114c5121292f
#
_cell.length_a   1.000
_cell.length_b   1.000
_cell.length_c   1.000
_cell.angle_alpha   90.00
_cell.angle_beta   90.00
_cell.angle_gamma   90.00
#
_symmetry.space_group_name_H-M   'P 1'
#
loop_
_entity.id
_entity.type
_entity.pdbx_description
1 polymer ?
#
loop_
_entity_poly.entity_id
_entity_poly.type
_entity_poly.pdbx_seq_one_letter_code
_entity_poly.pdbx_strand_id
1 'polypeptide(L)'
;MNRWNWRGRLEIPLLALALFSALPLFAGQTDDRWWPVQAMPKTVVRTANQQEFPEPRIPLQMMVQSVAGLAAKAVNEGRGDELVWVNNGDGDLEKWHARLLASHPDLATPGFFGPWELVDRYAQQRIIKGYILYRSDKSKGENNADRPGMNCSVNVATSLAGVLDGIIVDEELEPAAKAHGLKLLLDVREKTQQWCFQTYKNQFNRRMLCFQDPRIPHARDLAVAQKVFTAYGNDEPTQQAMAWLEPLSPILGWNCGDEFINTDLSTRYGDIQTATDWCLNLPVLMAGTEKLNLPKVKCFNPETIDWKDSRSAVSFINTDGDNVQWLEGNFFGNNSYWGNAERGKIPFGWSCCFAHMAQLCPQAIDYALATRSPNDWFIEWGGGYYYPDHFGLSRTNRWELLARQARRTWALMKKTDTRIIGFNFSQVDSPDAHKACEIFASQTDGLLAILAYQYAPYEGGAGKIFWVKDHNGIEVPVITARYSIWEHANNRERAGTPAKIAREIRQTMEKAQRQETPCYDWVIDHVWSWFKRAPGADENAENMPQENAAAAGGVRGYSPVIWCAERLPASVRVVSPEELVWRIRMQHDPFQTRKLISDK
;
A
#
# COMPACT_ATOMS: atom_id res chain seq x y z
N MET A 1 10.00 -76.37 28.24
CA MET A 1 9.09 -77.37 27.66
C MET A 1 7.76 -76.71 27.32
N ASN A 2 7.31 -77.01 26.14
CA ASN A 2 6.02 -76.78 25.50
C ASN A 2 5.79 -75.37 24.86
N ARG A 3 6.01 -75.39 23.55
CA ARG A 3 5.45 -74.55 22.51
C ARG A 3 3.94 -74.72 22.42
N TRP A 4 3.22 -73.67 22.12
CA TRP A 4 2.01 -73.79 21.31
C TRP A 4 1.90 -72.54 20.38
N ASN A 5 1.91 -72.80 19.07
CA ASN A 5 1.61 -71.89 17.94
C ASN A 5 0.09 -71.73 17.82
N TRP A 6 -0.37 -70.54 17.59
CA TRP A 6 -1.60 -70.29 16.85
C TRP A 6 -1.47 -69.14 15.87
N ARG A 7 -1.49 -69.50 14.60
CA ARG A 7 -1.69 -68.55 13.50
C ARG A 7 -3.20 -68.35 13.31
N GLY A 8 -3.72 -67.16 13.46
CA GLY A 8 -5.04 -66.73 13.03
C GLY A 8 -4.92 -65.54 12.18
N ARG A 9 -5.09 -65.67 10.86
CA ARG A 9 -5.22 -64.49 9.94
C ARG A 9 -6.61 -63.92 10.18
N LEU A 10 -6.67 -62.64 10.61
CA LEU A 10 -7.83 -61.78 10.47
C LEU A 10 -7.59 -60.87 9.28
N GLU A 11 -8.30 -61.10 8.20
CA GLU A 11 -8.43 -60.18 7.07
C GLU A 11 -9.36 -59.04 7.49
N ILE A 12 -8.80 -57.84 7.64
CA ILE A 12 -9.57 -56.60 7.79
C ILE A 12 -9.65 -56.00 6.39
N PRO A 13 -10.85 -55.75 5.84
CA PRO A 13 -10.94 -55.05 4.55
C PRO A 13 -10.54 -53.59 4.73
N LEU A 14 -9.50 -53.17 4.03
CA LEU A 14 -9.13 -51.77 3.85
C LEU A 14 -10.23 -51.07 3.04
N LEU A 15 -11.17 -50.41 3.70
CA LEU A 15 -11.94 -49.34 3.10
C LEU A 15 -11.06 -48.08 3.14
N ALA A 16 -10.33 -47.85 2.07
CA ALA A 16 -9.65 -46.58 1.83
C ALA A 16 -10.70 -45.53 1.51
N LEU A 17 -11.19 -44.81 2.52
CA LEU A 17 -11.84 -43.52 2.31
C LEU A 17 -10.77 -42.52 1.85
N ALA A 18 -10.67 -42.33 0.54
CA ALA A 18 -9.96 -41.20 -0.06
C ALA A 18 -10.75 -39.93 0.26
N LEU A 19 -10.49 -39.33 1.41
CA LEU A 19 -10.76 -37.91 1.66
C LEU A 19 -9.76 -37.11 0.85
N PHE A 20 -10.09 -36.89 -0.43
CA PHE A 20 -9.51 -35.77 -1.18
C PHE A 20 -10.07 -34.51 -0.55
N SER A 21 -9.42 -34.00 0.51
CA SER A 21 -9.48 -32.63 0.83
C SER A 21 -8.81 -31.89 -0.34
N ALA A 22 -9.62 -31.29 -1.18
CA ALA A 22 -9.13 -30.28 -2.13
C ALA A 22 -8.53 -29.14 -1.30
N LEU A 23 -7.23 -29.21 -1.06
CA LEU A 23 -6.44 -28.06 -0.69
C LEU A 23 -6.65 -27.05 -1.81
N PRO A 24 -7.07 -25.81 -1.50
CA PRO A 24 -7.13 -24.79 -2.53
C PRO A 24 -5.75 -24.73 -3.19
N LEU A 25 -5.73 -24.75 -4.51
CA LEU A 25 -4.55 -24.50 -5.32
C LEU A 25 -4.01 -23.11 -4.98
N PHE A 26 -3.21 -23.01 -3.94
CA PHE A 26 -2.22 -21.96 -3.85
C PHE A 26 -1.15 -22.34 -4.88
N ALA A 27 -1.36 -21.92 -6.13
CA ALA A 27 -0.32 -21.89 -7.13
C ALA A 27 0.90 -21.27 -6.45
N GLY A 28 2.05 -21.94 -6.49
CA GLY A 28 3.21 -21.60 -5.72
C GLY A 28 3.47 -20.11 -5.79
N GLN A 29 3.47 -19.43 -4.64
CA GLN A 29 3.91 -18.06 -4.58
C GLN A 29 5.33 -18.04 -5.12
N THR A 30 5.52 -17.44 -6.28
CA THR A 30 6.85 -17.08 -6.76
C THR A 30 7.46 -16.11 -5.74
N ASP A 31 8.78 -16.09 -5.58
CA ASP A 31 9.44 -15.22 -4.58
C ASP A 31 9.15 -13.72 -4.78
N ASP A 32 8.45 -13.35 -5.84
CA ASP A 32 8.10 -11.98 -6.22
C ASP A 32 6.63 -11.60 -5.97
N ARG A 33 5.85 -12.43 -5.23
CA ARG A 33 4.45 -12.15 -4.96
C ARG A 33 4.09 -12.41 -3.50
N TRP A 34 3.34 -11.50 -2.88
CA TRP A 34 2.85 -11.64 -1.50
C TRP A 34 1.35 -11.39 -1.34
N TRP A 35 0.71 -10.71 -2.28
CA TRP A 35 -0.74 -10.65 -2.32
C TRP A 35 -1.32 -11.91 -2.96
N PRO A 36 -2.51 -12.35 -2.53
CA PRO A 36 -3.18 -13.48 -3.15
C PRO A 36 -3.50 -13.21 -4.63
N VAL A 37 -3.70 -14.28 -5.38
CA VAL A 37 -4.16 -14.18 -6.76
C VAL A 37 -5.69 -14.27 -6.76
N GLN A 38 -6.34 -13.38 -7.50
CA GLN A 38 -7.76 -13.50 -7.83
C GLN A 38 -7.89 -14.13 -9.21
N ALA A 39 -8.57 -15.26 -9.27
CA ALA A 39 -8.85 -15.93 -10.54
C ALA A 39 -9.72 -15.03 -11.44
N MET A 40 -9.47 -15.12 -12.74
CA MET A 40 -10.21 -14.35 -13.73
C MET A 40 -11.66 -14.83 -13.81
N PRO A 41 -12.66 -13.93 -13.69
CA PRO A 41 -14.07 -14.29 -13.88
C PRO A 41 -14.41 -14.41 -15.37
N LYS A 42 -15.60 -14.91 -15.68
CA LYS A 42 -16.19 -14.76 -17.04
C LYS A 42 -16.83 -13.40 -17.22
N THR A 43 -17.39 -12.83 -16.14
CA THR A 43 -18.06 -11.53 -16.19
C THR A 43 -17.86 -10.73 -14.90
N VAL A 44 -18.06 -9.42 -15.01
CA VAL A 44 -18.10 -8.50 -13.88
C VAL A 44 -19.47 -7.82 -13.85
N VAL A 45 -20.24 -8.10 -12.80
CA VAL A 45 -21.54 -7.42 -12.58
C VAL A 45 -21.32 -6.14 -11.79
N ARG A 46 -22.16 -5.12 -12.00
CA ARG A 46 -22.04 -3.83 -11.31
C ARG A 46 -23.19 -3.58 -10.36
N THR A 47 -22.90 -2.93 -9.23
CA THR A 47 -23.94 -2.41 -8.34
C THR A 47 -24.48 -1.07 -8.86
N ALA A 48 -25.68 -0.70 -8.43
CA ALA A 48 -26.09 0.70 -8.36
C ALA A 48 -25.06 1.50 -7.55
N ASN A 49 -25.03 2.82 -7.71
CA ASN A 49 -24.09 3.65 -6.95
C ASN A 49 -24.36 3.51 -5.43
N GLN A 50 -23.37 3.00 -4.69
CA GLN A 50 -23.53 2.75 -3.26
C GLN A 50 -23.74 4.02 -2.43
N GLN A 51 -23.40 5.21 -2.95
CA GLN A 51 -23.68 6.49 -2.31
C GLN A 51 -25.19 6.86 -2.37
N GLU A 52 -25.94 6.20 -3.25
CA GLU A 52 -27.37 6.39 -3.47
C GLU A 52 -28.21 5.27 -2.84
N PHE A 53 -27.60 4.33 -2.13
CA PHE A 53 -28.35 3.29 -1.42
C PHE A 53 -29.30 3.91 -0.39
N PRO A 54 -30.50 3.34 -0.20
CA PRO A 54 -31.43 3.81 0.82
C PRO A 54 -30.86 3.64 2.24
N GLU A 55 -31.48 4.29 3.20
CA GLU A 55 -31.12 4.04 4.61
C GLU A 55 -31.65 2.67 5.08
N PRO A 56 -30.92 1.96 5.94
CA PRO A 56 -29.62 2.32 6.51
C PRO A 56 -28.45 2.06 5.53
N ARG A 57 -27.86 3.12 5.00
CA ARG A 57 -26.89 3.06 3.89
C ARG A 57 -25.61 2.29 4.22
N ILE A 58 -24.95 2.63 5.33
CA ILE A 58 -23.69 1.98 5.72
C ILE A 58 -23.86 0.48 5.93
N PRO A 59 -24.89 -0.01 6.66
CA PRO A 59 -25.20 -1.43 6.73
C PRO A 59 -25.38 -2.12 5.36
N LEU A 60 -26.06 -1.45 4.41
CA LEU A 60 -26.22 -1.98 3.05
C LEU A 60 -24.90 -2.04 2.30
N GLN A 61 -24.04 -1.02 2.42
CA GLN A 61 -22.70 -1.04 1.84
C GLN A 61 -21.87 -2.19 2.39
N MET A 62 -21.88 -2.40 3.71
CA MET A 62 -21.16 -3.52 4.35
C MET A 62 -21.68 -4.89 3.89
N MET A 63 -23.00 -5.04 3.77
CA MET A 63 -23.60 -6.26 3.24
C MET A 63 -23.11 -6.53 1.81
N VAL A 64 -23.15 -5.52 0.92
CA VAL A 64 -22.71 -5.62 -0.48
C VAL A 64 -21.22 -5.99 -0.57
N GLN A 65 -20.37 -5.43 0.29
CA GLN A 65 -18.95 -5.83 0.35
C GLN A 65 -18.80 -7.32 0.65
N SER A 66 -19.60 -7.88 1.54
CA SER A 66 -19.56 -9.31 1.84
C SER A 66 -20.09 -10.16 0.67
N VAL A 67 -21.08 -9.68 -0.07
CA VAL A 67 -21.55 -10.34 -1.32
C VAL A 67 -20.42 -10.35 -2.35
N ALA A 68 -19.76 -9.22 -2.58
CA ALA A 68 -18.63 -9.11 -3.50
C ALA A 68 -17.49 -10.07 -3.12
N GLY A 69 -17.18 -10.15 -1.82
CA GLY A 69 -16.17 -11.07 -1.32
C GLY A 69 -16.54 -12.54 -1.49
N LEU A 70 -17.79 -12.93 -1.25
CA LEU A 70 -18.26 -14.30 -1.47
C LEU A 70 -18.27 -14.69 -2.96
N ALA A 71 -18.65 -13.75 -3.85
CA ALA A 71 -18.55 -13.94 -5.28
C ALA A 71 -17.10 -14.19 -5.70
N ALA A 72 -16.17 -13.36 -5.23
CA ALA A 72 -14.73 -13.49 -5.50
C ALA A 72 -14.17 -14.83 -4.97
N LYS A 73 -14.55 -15.24 -3.75
CA LYS A 73 -14.22 -16.54 -3.20
C LYS A 73 -14.73 -17.68 -4.08
N ALA A 74 -15.97 -17.60 -4.55
CA ALA A 74 -16.56 -18.62 -5.40
C ALA A 74 -15.82 -18.78 -6.74
N VAL A 75 -15.39 -17.66 -7.34
CA VAL A 75 -14.55 -17.70 -8.55
C VAL A 75 -13.20 -18.38 -8.27
N ASN A 76 -12.54 -18.04 -7.18
CA ASN A 76 -11.28 -18.68 -6.78
C ASN A 76 -11.41 -20.17 -6.51
N GLU A 77 -12.58 -20.63 -6.05
CA GLU A 77 -12.89 -22.04 -5.77
C GLU A 77 -13.50 -22.79 -6.98
N GLY A 78 -13.66 -22.11 -8.12
CA GLY A 78 -14.29 -22.70 -9.33
C GLY A 78 -15.80 -22.99 -9.16
N ARG A 79 -16.46 -22.37 -8.19
CA ARG A 79 -17.91 -22.51 -7.90
C ARG A 79 -18.75 -21.38 -8.48
N GLY A 80 -18.12 -20.33 -8.97
CA GLY A 80 -18.74 -19.16 -9.60
C GLY A 80 -17.87 -18.64 -10.72
N ASP A 81 -18.41 -17.74 -11.52
CA ASP A 81 -17.74 -17.15 -12.68
C ASP A 81 -17.96 -15.64 -12.80
N GLU A 82 -18.49 -15.02 -11.76
CA GLU A 82 -18.79 -13.58 -11.72
C GLU A 82 -18.07 -12.89 -10.56
N LEU A 83 -17.46 -11.73 -10.81
CA LEU A 83 -17.04 -10.77 -9.77
C LEU A 83 -18.03 -9.60 -9.71
N VAL A 84 -18.01 -8.87 -8.59
CA VAL A 84 -18.88 -7.72 -8.35
C VAL A 84 -18.03 -6.45 -8.32
N TRP A 85 -18.34 -5.53 -9.22
CA TRP A 85 -17.86 -4.15 -9.16
C TRP A 85 -18.83 -3.31 -8.32
N VAL A 86 -18.37 -2.87 -7.16
CA VAL A 86 -19.11 -1.97 -6.29
C VAL A 86 -18.93 -0.54 -6.81
N ASN A 87 -19.99 0.01 -7.42
CA ASN A 87 -19.96 1.35 -7.96
C ASN A 87 -20.02 2.38 -6.84
N ASN A 88 -19.03 3.28 -6.78
CA ASN A 88 -18.91 4.33 -5.77
C ASN A 88 -19.05 5.75 -6.35
N GLY A 89 -19.16 5.88 -7.67
CA GLY A 89 -19.15 7.17 -8.35
C GLY A 89 -17.80 7.87 -8.36
N ASP A 90 -16.74 7.21 -7.89
CA ASP A 90 -15.37 7.73 -7.84
C ASP A 90 -14.72 7.75 -9.22
N GLY A 91 -14.17 8.91 -9.61
CA GLY A 91 -13.62 9.11 -10.95
C GLY A 91 -12.34 8.32 -11.25
N ASP A 92 -11.51 8.01 -10.26
CA ASP A 92 -10.32 7.18 -10.46
C ASP A 92 -10.69 5.70 -10.54
N LEU A 93 -11.56 5.20 -9.68
CA LEU A 93 -12.08 3.83 -9.75
C LEU A 93 -12.76 3.54 -11.10
N GLU A 94 -13.56 4.45 -11.63
CA GLU A 94 -14.17 4.29 -12.95
C GLU A 94 -13.12 4.24 -14.08
N LYS A 95 -11.99 4.95 -13.95
CA LYS A 95 -10.86 4.82 -14.89
C LYS A 95 -10.26 3.42 -14.87
N TRP A 96 -10.09 2.84 -13.68
CA TRP A 96 -9.53 1.48 -13.55
C TRP A 96 -10.49 0.43 -14.12
N HIS A 97 -11.77 0.55 -13.83
CA HIS A 97 -12.79 -0.32 -14.41
C HIS A 97 -12.80 -0.24 -15.94
N ALA A 98 -12.79 0.97 -16.50
CA ALA A 98 -12.75 1.16 -17.94
C ALA A 98 -11.50 0.55 -18.58
N ARG A 99 -10.33 0.67 -17.94
CA ARG A 99 -9.09 0.05 -18.42
C ARG A 99 -9.12 -1.47 -18.35
N LEU A 100 -9.68 -2.03 -17.29
CA LEU A 100 -9.89 -3.48 -17.19
C LEU A 100 -10.76 -3.98 -18.34
N LEU A 101 -11.89 -3.35 -18.59
CA LEU A 101 -12.80 -3.72 -19.66
C LEU A 101 -12.21 -3.47 -21.06
N ALA A 102 -11.37 -2.46 -21.25
CA ALA A 102 -10.66 -2.25 -22.51
C ALA A 102 -9.71 -3.41 -22.85
N SER A 103 -9.10 -4.01 -21.82
CA SER A 103 -8.25 -5.21 -21.98
C SER A 103 -9.04 -6.50 -22.07
N HIS A 104 -10.26 -6.53 -21.53
CA HIS A 104 -11.12 -7.73 -21.42
C HIS A 104 -12.58 -7.34 -21.69
N PRO A 105 -12.95 -7.05 -22.95
CA PRO A 105 -14.31 -6.56 -23.29
C PRO A 105 -15.44 -7.51 -22.91
N ASP A 106 -15.16 -8.81 -22.92
CA ASP A 106 -16.14 -9.86 -22.62
C ASP A 106 -16.55 -9.92 -21.14
N LEU A 107 -15.83 -9.20 -20.26
CA LEU A 107 -16.15 -9.17 -18.83
C LEU A 107 -17.38 -8.32 -18.49
N ALA A 108 -17.75 -7.37 -19.35
CA ALA A 108 -18.82 -6.44 -19.06
C ALA A 108 -20.20 -7.10 -19.07
N THR A 109 -21.01 -6.85 -18.06
CA THR A 109 -22.44 -7.17 -18.05
C THR A 109 -23.27 -5.88 -18.17
N PRO A 110 -24.38 -5.91 -18.91
CA PRO A 110 -25.28 -4.77 -18.94
C PRO A 110 -26.06 -4.64 -17.62
N GLY A 111 -26.34 -3.38 -17.24
CA GLY A 111 -27.20 -3.05 -16.12
C GLY A 111 -26.47 -2.92 -14.77
N PHE A 112 -27.27 -2.50 -13.80
CA PHE A 112 -26.82 -2.31 -12.42
C PHE A 112 -27.78 -3.05 -11.50
N PHE A 113 -27.22 -3.64 -10.43
CA PHE A 113 -27.97 -4.40 -9.44
C PHE A 113 -28.10 -3.63 -8.14
N GLY A 114 -29.31 -3.59 -7.58
CA GLY A 114 -29.53 -3.14 -6.21
C GLY A 114 -28.94 -4.12 -5.18
N PRO A 115 -28.80 -3.70 -3.91
CA PRO A 115 -28.19 -4.55 -2.87
C PRO A 115 -28.88 -5.91 -2.71
N TRP A 116 -30.19 -5.94 -2.63
CA TRP A 116 -30.96 -7.17 -2.44
C TRP A 116 -31.08 -8.02 -3.70
N GLU A 117 -31.09 -7.40 -4.89
CA GLU A 117 -31.01 -8.12 -6.16
C GLU A 117 -29.71 -8.92 -6.29
N LEU A 118 -28.60 -8.35 -5.81
CA LEU A 118 -27.32 -9.09 -5.74
C LEU A 118 -27.40 -10.24 -4.75
N VAL A 119 -27.97 -10.03 -3.58
CA VAL A 119 -28.16 -11.09 -2.58
C VAL A 119 -28.96 -12.24 -3.16
N ASP A 120 -30.12 -11.95 -3.80
CA ASP A 120 -30.97 -12.97 -4.40
C ASP A 120 -30.25 -13.74 -5.51
N ARG A 121 -29.49 -13.00 -6.37
CA ARG A 121 -28.70 -13.60 -7.46
C ARG A 121 -27.70 -14.64 -6.94
N TYR A 122 -26.91 -14.29 -5.93
CA TYR A 122 -25.88 -15.21 -5.41
C TYR A 122 -26.43 -16.25 -4.42
N ALA A 123 -27.59 -16.01 -3.82
CA ALA A 123 -28.33 -17.04 -3.08
C ALA A 123 -28.88 -18.12 -4.03
N GLN A 124 -29.45 -17.73 -5.17
CA GLN A 124 -29.90 -18.69 -6.21
C GLN A 124 -28.76 -19.52 -6.78
N GLN A 125 -27.57 -18.95 -6.90
CA GLN A 125 -26.34 -19.66 -7.32
C GLN A 125 -25.75 -20.54 -6.19
N ARG A 126 -26.34 -20.55 -4.99
CA ARG A 126 -25.86 -21.26 -3.79
C ARG A 126 -24.46 -20.83 -3.32
N ILE A 127 -24.06 -19.63 -3.68
CA ILE A 127 -22.84 -18.99 -3.20
C ILE A 127 -23.07 -18.44 -1.79
N ILE A 128 -24.25 -17.84 -1.54
CA ILE A 128 -24.69 -17.38 -0.22
C ILE A 128 -25.52 -18.49 0.42
N LYS A 129 -25.11 -18.94 1.61
CA LYS A 129 -25.82 -19.96 2.40
C LYS A 129 -26.78 -19.38 3.44
N GLY A 130 -26.63 -18.11 3.75
CA GLY A 130 -27.42 -17.40 4.76
C GLY A 130 -26.70 -16.14 5.22
N TYR A 131 -26.98 -15.68 6.45
CA TYR A 131 -26.38 -14.46 6.98
C TYR A 131 -25.80 -14.63 8.38
N ILE A 132 -24.86 -13.75 8.69
CA ILE A 132 -24.23 -13.58 10.01
C ILE A 132 -24.71 -12.24 10.54
N LEU A 133 -25.40 -12.29 11.70
CA LEU A 133 -26.04 -11.12 12.30
C LEU A 133 -25.05 -10.37 13.19
N TYR A 134 -24.86 -9.07 12.93
CA TYR A 134 -24.01 -8.20 13.73
C TYR A 134 -24.76 -6.93 14.16
N ARG A 135 -24.13 -6.11 14.99
CA ARG A 135 -24.60 -4.79 15.40
C ARG A 135 -23.58 -3.74 15.02
N SER A 136 -24.02 -2.69 14.32
CA SER A 136 -23.15 -1.56 13.96
C SER A 136 -22.61 -0.81 15.16
N ASP A 137 -21.36 -0.38 15.09
CA ASP A 137 -20.81 0.62 16.02
C ASP A 137 -21.35 2.01 15.68
N LYS A 138 -22.09 2.60 16.62
CA LYS A 138 -22.67 3.94 16.49
C LYS A 138 -21.86 5.01 17.25
N SER A 139 -20.66 4.68 17.71
CA SER A 139 -19.79 5.64 18.41
C SER A 139 -19.34 6.77 17.47
N LYS A 140 -19.10 7.94 18.05
CA LYS A 140 -18.56 9.11 17.35
C LYS A 140 -17.04 9.20 17.57
N GLY A 141 -16.33 9.80 16.66
CA GLY A 141 -14.91 10.03 16.75
C GLY A 141 -14.20 9.85 15.41
N GLU A 142 -12.91 10.06 15.38
CA GLU A 142 -12.09 9.82 14.19
C GLU A 142 -12.00 8.33 13.86
N ASN A 143 -11.82 8.00 12.59
CA ASN A 143 -11.84 6.61 12.11
C ASN A 143 -10.73 5.76 12.73
N ASN A 144 -9.53 6.29 12.84
CA ASN A 144 -8.35 5.58 13.35
C ASN A 144 -8.08 5.82 14.85
N ALA A 145 -9.04 6.36 15.61
CA ALA A 145 -8.92 6.55 17.05
C ALA A 145 -9.34 5.29 17.82
N ASP A 146 -8.55 4.90 18.81
CA ASP A 146 -8.94 3.86 19.77
C ASP A 146 -10.06 4.38 20.69
N ARG A 147 -11.17 3.63 20.79
CA ARG A 147 -12.38 4.07 21.50
C ARG A 147 -12.86 2.99 22.46
N PRO A 148 -12.89 3.30 23.76
CA PRO A 148 -13.46 2.39 24.74
C PRO A 148 -14.90 2.01 24.43
N GLY A 149 -15.23 0.73 24.48
CA GLY A 149 -16.60 0.23 24.27
C GLY A 149 -17.06 0.17 22.82
N MET A 150 -16.14 0.32 21.85
CA MET A 150 -16.43 0.18 20.42
C MET A 150 -16.97 -1.23 20.10
N ASN A 151 -18.05 -1.30 19.31
CA ASN A 151 -18.62 -2.57 18.88
C ASN A 151 -17.94 -3.08 17.61
N CYS A 152 -17.13 -4.13 17.73
CA CYS A 152 -16.42 -4.76 16.62
C CYS A 152 -17.11 -6.02 16.08
N SER A 153 -18.40 -6.25 16.39
CA SER A 153 -19.11 -7.46 15.92
C SER A 153 -19.19 -7.54 14.39
N VAL A 154 -19.17 -6.41 13.68
CA VAL A 154 -19.06 -6.38 12.21
C VAL A 154 -17.73 -6.98 11.72
N ASN A 155 -16.62 -6.77 12.44
CA ASN A 155 -15.33 -7.37 12.10
C ASN A 155 -15.34 -8.88 12.36
N VAL A 156 -16.01 -9.31 13.43
CA VAL A 156 -16.28 -10.74 13.69
C VAL A 156 -17.10 -11.34 12.55
N ALA A 157 -18.18 -10.67 12.13
CA ALA A 157 -19.01 -11.11 11.02
C ALA A 157 -18.20 -11.16 9.70
N THR A 158 -17.40 -10.14 9.39
CA THR A 158 -16.52 -10.09 8.21
C THR A 158 -15.54 -11.27 8.20
N SER A 159 -14.88 -11.55 9.32
CA SER A 159 -13.95 -12.68 9.45
C SER A 159 -14.63 -14.02 9.15
N LEU A 160 -15.88 -14.19 9.58
CA LEU A 160 -16.61 -15.44 9.44
C LEU A 160 -17.40 -15.57 8.13
N ALA A 161 -17.63 -14.47 7.41
CA ALA A 161 -18.39 -14.46 6.16
C ALA A 161 -17.80 -15.43 5.14
N GLY A 162 -16.51 -15.36 4.87
CA GLY A 162 -15.82 -16.27 3.95
C GLY A 162 -15.68 -17.70 4.48
N VAL A 163 -15.71 -17.91 5.80
CA VAL A 163 -15.63 -19.24 6.44
C VAL A 163 -16.97 -19.96 6.34
N LEU A 164 -18.08 -19.25 6.56
CA LEU A 164 -19.42 -19.83 6.63
C LEU A 164 -20.22 -19.71 5.32
N ASP A 165 -19.68 -19.06 4.28
CA ASP A 165 -20.39 -18.67 3.06
C ASP A 165 -21.65 -17.83 3.36
N GLY A 166 -21.56 -16.94 4.34
CA GLY A 166 -22.67 -16.10 4.80
C GLY A 166 -22.39 -14.61 4.55
N ILE A 167 -23.40 -13.85 4.11
CA ILE A 167 -23.29 -12.39 4.08
C ILE A 167 -23.37 -11.81 5.49
N ILE A 168 -22.79 -10.63 5.68
CA ILE A 168 -22.92 -9.90 6.93
C ILE A 168 -24.19 -9.04 6.89
N VAL A 169 -25.00 -9.11 7.95
CA VAL A 169 -26.26 -8.40 8.03
C VAL A 169 -26.35 -7.68 9.38
N ASP A 170 -26.54 -6.38 9.32
CA ASP A 170 -26.82 -5.58 10.52
C ASP A 170 -28.20 -5.89 11.09
N GLU A 171 -28.37 -5.75 12.40
CA GLU A 171 -29.66 -6.01 13.06
C GLU A 171 -30.81 -5.17 12.48
N GLU A 172 -30.56 -3.98 11.94
CA GLU A 172 -31.56 -3.15 11.27
C GLU A 172 -32.02 -3.75 9.93
N LEU A 173 -31.18 -4.54 9.26
CA LEU A 173 -31.47 -5.21 7.98
C LEU A 173 -32.02 -6.63 8.16
N GLU A 174 -32.05 -7.19 9.37
CA GLU A 174 -32.47 -8.57 9.59
C GLU A 174 -33.90 -8.87 9.10
N PRO A 175 -34.90 -7.99 9.28
CA PRO A 175 -36.23 -8.22 8.74
C PRO A 175 -36.24 -8.39 7.22
N ALA A 176 -35.45 -7.58 6.50
CA ALA A 176 -35.31 -7.69 5.05
C ALA A 176 -34.58 -8.99 4.65
N ALA A 177 -33.52 -9.35 5.33
CA ALA A 177 -32.80 -10.62 5.07
C ALA A 177 -33.74 -11.85 5.21
N LYS A 178 -34.61 -11.84 6.22
CA LYS A 178 -35.64 -12.90 6.40
C LYS A 178 -36.68 -12.88 5.28
N ALA A 179 -37.10 -11.68 4.84
CA ALA A 179 -38.07 -11.55 3.73
C ALA A 179 -37.50 -12.07 2.39
N HIS A 180 -36.18 -11.96 2.18
CA HIS A 180 -35.44 -12.57 1.07
C HIS A 180 -35.10 -14.08 1.29
N GLY A 181 -35.69 -14.70 2.32
CA GLY A 181 -35.57 -16.13 2.58
C GLY A 181 -34.21 -16.60 3.11
N LEU A 182 -33.35 -15.69 3.56
CA LEU A 182 -32.05 -16.05 4.09
C LEU A 182 -32.17 -16.69 5.48
N LYS A 183 -31.31 -17.66 5.77
CA LYS A 183 -31.20 -18.31 7.07
C LYS A 183 -30.14 -17.64 7.94
N LEU A 184 -30.44 -17.46 9.22
CA LEU A 184 -29.43 -17.07 10.20
C LEU A 184 -28.40 -18.22 10.35
N LEU A 185 -27.14 -17.97 10.07
CA LEU A 185 -26.04 -18.90 10.26
C LEU A 185 -25.43 -18.73 11.65
N LEU A 186 -25.26 -17.48 12.08
CA LEU A 186 -24.65 -17.15 13.36
C LEU A 186 -25.04 -15.75 13.80
N ASP A 187 -25.32 -15.58 15.09
CA ASP A 187 -25.49 -14.30 15.76
C ASP A 187 -24.18 -13.93 16.47
N VAL A 188 -23.53 -12.85 16.04
CA VAL A 188 -22.26 -12.39 16.59
C VAL A 188 -22.35 -11.04 17.29
N ARG A 189 -23.54 -10.51 17.53
CA ARG A 189 -23.76 -9.18 18.14
C ARG A 189 -23.07 -9.03 19.50
N GLU A 190 -22.96 -10.11 20.26
CA GLU A 190 -22.29 -10.16 21.56
C GLU A 190 -20.95 -10.93 21.53
N LYS A 191 -20.37 -11.16 20.34
CA LYS A 191 -19.12 -11.86 20.20
C LYS A 191 -17.96 -10.87 20.01
N THR A 192 -16.84 -11.19 20.66
CA THR A 192 -15.61 -10.37 20.58
C THR A 192 -14.65 -10.88 19.50
N GLN A 193 -13.73 -10.03 19.06
CA GLN A 193 -12.63 -10.42 18.17
C GLN A 193 -11.78 -11.56 18.80
N GLN A 194 -11.55 -11.51 20.12
CA GLN A 194 -10.84 -12.57 20.84
C GLN A 194 -11.56 -13.93 20.72
N TRP A 195 -12.87 -13.96 20.98
CA TRP A 195 -13.66 -15.18 20.80
C TRP A 195 -13.57 -15.70 19.37
N CYS A 196 -13.67 -14.82 18.38
CA CYS A 196 -13.60 -15.16 16.97
C CYS A 196 -12.26 -15.81 16.63
N PHE A 197 -11.16 -15.15 17.00
CA PHE A 197 -9.81 -15.65 16.74
C PHE A 197 -9.58 -17.01 17.41
N GLN A 198 -9.87 -17.13 18.71
CA GLN A 198 -9.66 -18.36 19.46
C GLN A 198 -10.47 -19.54 18.91
N THR A 199 -11.72 -19.30 18.48
CA THR A 199 -12.63 -20.33 18.01
C THR A 199 -12.32 -20.77 16.58
N TYR A 200 -11.95 -19.83 15.70
CA TYR A 200 -11.90 -20.06 14.24
C TYR A 200 -10.50 -19.90 13.62
N LYS A 201 -9.45 -19.61 14.38
CA LYS A 201 -8.10 -19.33 13.84
C LYS A 201 -7.58 -20.37 12.85
N ASN A 202 -7.93 -21.64 13.01
CA ASN A 202 -7.50 -22.72 12.12
C ASN A 202 -8.21 -22.71 10.75
N GLN A 203 -9.25 -21.90 10.59
CA GLN A 203 -10.00 -21.73 9.35
C GLN A 203 -9.63 -20.43 8.62
N PHE A 204 -8.88 -19.55 9.28
CA PHE A 204 -8.42 -18.31 8.70
C PHE A 204 -7.15 -18.49 7.87
N ASN A 205 -6.98 -17.60 6.89
CA ASN A 205 -5.76 -17.48 6.12
C ASN A 205 -4.61 -16.95 7.01
N ARG A 206 -3.49 -17.66 7.07
CA ARG A 206 -2.31 -17.28 7.84
C ARG A 206 -1.36 -16.33 7.10
N ARG A 207 -1.68 -15.98 5.86
CA ARG A 207 -0.82 -15.17 4.98
C ARG A 207 -1.37 -13.78 4.74
N MET A 208 -2.39 -13.37 5.47
CA MET A 208 -2.97 -12.04 5.42
C MET A 208 -3.76 -11.78 6.69
N LEU A 209 -3.74 -10.55 7.16
CA LEU A 209 -4.58 -10.01 8.22
C LEU A 209 -5.31 -8.77 7.69
N CYS A 210 -6.46 -8.45 8.24
CA CYS A 210 -7.17 -7.22 7.92
C CYS A 210 -7.35 -6.38 9.19
N PHE A 211 -6.98 -5.10 9.11
CA PHE A 211 -7.37 -4.10 10.10
C PHE A 211 -8.42 -3.18 9.50
N GLN A 212 -9.62 -3.12 10.10
CA GLN A 212 -10.67 -2.28 9.56
C GLN A 212 -11.51 -1.64 10.66
N ASP A 213 -11.65 -0.31 10.61
CA ASP A 213 -12.59 0.41 11.49
C ASP A 213 -13.99 -0.19 11.30
N PRO A 214 -14.69 -0.57 12.38
CA PRO A 214 -16.02 -1.18 12.29
C PRO A 214 -17.09 -0.29 11.63
N ARG A 215 -16.81 0.99 11.41
CA ARG A 215 -17.72 1.93 10.76
C ARG A 215 -17.46 2.11 9.26
N ILE A 216 -16.32 1.60 8.75
CA ILE A 216 -15.91 1.74 7.35
C ILE A 216 -16.29 0.47 6.58
N PRO A 217 -17.08 0.59 5.49
CA PRO A 217 -17.49 -0.58 4.71
C PRO A 217 -16.40 -1.13 3.78
N HIS A 218 -15.40 -0.34 3.40
CA HIS A 218 -14.39 -0.67 2.40
C HIS A 218 -13.47 -1.85 2.78
N ALA A 219 -12.74 -2.38 1.81
CA ALA A 219 -11.74 -3.47 1.94
C ALA A 219 -12.26 -4.82 2.46
N ARG A 220 -13.57 -4.95 2.78
CA ARG A 220 -14.14 -6.18 3.32
C ARG A 220 -14.34 -7.25 2.26
N ASP A 221 -14.50 -6.89 1.00
CA ASP A 221 -14.61 -7.80 -0.13
C ASP A 221 -13.39 -8.73 -0.23
N LEU A 222 -12.18 -8.18 -0.20
CA LEU A 222 -10.96 -8.98 -0.23
C LEU A 222 -10.77 -9.79 1.06
N ALA A 223 -11.09 -9.20 2.23
CA ALA A 223 -11.00 -9.91 3.51
C ALA A 223 -11.91 -11.15 3.53
N VAL A 224 -13.16 -11.05 3.06
CA VAL A 224 -14.11 -12.15 2.94
C VAL A 224 -13.64 -13.17 1.91
N ALA A 225 -13.22 -12.73 0.72
CA ALA A 225 -12.75 -13.60 -0.36
C ALA A 225 -11.59 -14.50 0.10
N GLN A 226 -10.69 -13.97 0.92
CA GLN A 226 -9.48 -14.65 1.38
C GLN A 226 -9.63 -15.31 2.76
N LYS A 227 -10.81 -15.27 3.39
CA LYS A 227 -11.08 -15.80 4.75
C LYS A 227 -10.11 -15.24 5.77
N VAL A 228 -9.98 -13.92 5.82
CA VAL A 228 -9.00 -13.22 6.64
C VAL A 228 -9.61 -12.89 8.00
N PHE A 229 -8.84 -13.08 9.07
CA PHE A 229 -9.21 -12.53 10.36
C PHE A 229 -9.18 -11.00 10.28
N THR A 230 -10.30 -10.37 10.57
CA THR A 230 -10.47 -8.91 10.57
C THR A 230 -10.56 -8.40 12.00
N ALA A 231 -9.69 -7.46 12.37
CA ALA A 231 -9.60 -6.89 13.69
C ALA A 231 -9.54 -5.36 13.66
N TYR A 232 -9.69 -4.73 14.81
CA TYR A 232 -9.44 -3.31 15.02
C TYR A 232 -9.16 -3.10 16.51
N GLY A 233 -8.02 -2.50 16.84
CA GLY A 233 -7.53 -2.31 18.21
C GLY A 233 -6.07 -2.76 18.35
N ASN A 234 -5.40 -2.25 19.40
CA ASN A 234 -4.03 -2.63 19.75
C ASN A 234 -3.99 -3.59 20.96
N ASP A 235 -5.06 -4.33 21.15
CA ASP A 235 -5.29 -5.25 22.24
C ASP A 235 -4.57 -6.61 22.07
N GLU A 236 -4.65 -7.45 23.10
CA GLU A 236 -4.01 -8.76 23.11
C GLU A 236 -4.44 -9.66 21.93
N PRO A 237 -5.73 -9.75 21.53
CA PRO A 237 -6.14 -10.54 20.36
C PRO A 237 -5.44 -10.12 19.08
N THR A 238 -5.25 -8.84 18.86
CA THR A 238 -4.54 -8.30 17.69
C THR A 238 -3.07 -8.72 17.71
N GLN A 239 -2.39 -8.58 18.83
CA GLN A 239 -0.99 -9.02 18.98
C GLN A 239 -0.83 -10.53 18.81
N GLN A 240 -1.77 -11.33 19.33
CA GLN A 240 -1.79 -12.78 19.13
C GLN A 240 -1.98 -13.13 17.65
N ALA A 241 -2.84 -12.43 16.94
CA ALA A 241 -3.04 -12.63 15.51
C ALA A 241 -1.78 -12.29 14.70
N MET A 242 -1.11 -11.17 15.00
CA MET A 242 0.17 -10.82 14.38
C MET A 242 1.26 -11.87 14.63
N ALA A 243 1.38 -12.37 15.86
CA ALA A 243 2.34 -13.43 16.19
C ALA A 243 2.03 -14.76 15.47
N TRP A 244 0.76 -15.03 15.19
CA TRP A 244 0.29 -16.24 14.53
C TRP A 244 0.46 -16.22 13.01
N LEU A 245 0.52 -15.04 12.38
CA LEU A 245 0.72 -14.92 10.95
C LEU A 245 2.05 -15.55 10.50
N GLU A 246 2.08 -16.01 9.26
CA GLU A 246 3.32 -16.29 8.56
C GLU A 246 4.05 -14.96 8.31
N PRO A 247 5.34 -14.84 8.67
CA PRO A 247 6.08 -13.61 8.44
C PRO A 247 6.07 -13.19 6.97
N LEU A 248 6.17 -11.90 6.71
CA LEU A 248 6.08 -11.25 5.40
C LEU A 248 4.68 -11.25 4.81
N SER A 249 3.67 -11.46 5.63
CA SER A 249 2.27 -11.33 5.22
C SER A 249 1.89 -9.87 4.98
N PRO A 250 1.09 -9.55 3.95
CA PRO A 250 0.50 -8.23 3.82
C PRO A 250 -0.60 -8.04 4.86
N ILE A 251 -0.66 -6.84 5.40
CA ILE A 251 -1.74 -6.38 6.27
C ILE A 251 -2.64 -5.47 5.46
N LEU A 252 -3.87 -5.89 5.24
CA LEU A 252 -4.92 -5.15 4.57
C LEU A 252 -5.54 -4.13 5.53
N GLY A 253 -5.86 -2.93 5.06
CA GLY A 253 -6.58 -1.93 5.85
C GLY A 253 -5.67 -1.06 6.71
N TRP A 254 -6.24 -0.49 7.79
CA TRP A 254 -5.54 0.38 8.73
C TRP A 254 -6.10 0.19 10.14
N ASN A 255 -5.21 0.10 11.15
CA ASN A 255 -5.61 -0.12 12.53
C ASN A 255 -5.85 1.23 13.26
N CYS A 256 -6.33 1.16 14.51
CA CYS A 256 -6.46 2.31 15.40
C CYS A 256 -5.09 2.86 15.85
N GLY A 257 -5.11 4.06 16.42
CA GLY A 257 -3.92 4.75 16.90
C GLY A 257 -3.32 5.70 15.87
N ASP A 258 -2.15 6.22 16.17
CA ASP A 258 -1.41 7.03 15.22
C ASP A 258 -0.71 6.18 14.14
N GLU A 259 -0.23 6.84 13.13
CA GLU A 259 0.44 6.21 12.00
C GLU A 259 1.68 5.40 12.44
N PHE A 260 2.47 5.94 13.37
CA PHE A 260 3.67 5.27 13.86
C PHE A 260 3.32 3.97 14.59
N ILE A 261 2.37 4.02 15.54
CA ILE A 261 1.97 2.85 16.34
C ILE A 261 1.41 1.74 15.44
N ASN A 262 0.55 2.10 14.49
CA ASN A 262 -0.04 1.14 13.57
C ASN A 262 1.01 0.46 12.68
N THR A 263 1.91 1.24 12.11
CA THR A 263 2.97 0.72 11.22
C THR A 263 4.02 -0.06 12.00
N ASP A 264 4.43 0.42 13.19
CA ASP A 264 5.42 -0.24 14.04
C ASP A 264 4.94 -1.60 14.54
N LEU A 265 3.64 -1.75 14.83
CA LEU A 265 3.06 -3.02 15.24
C LEU A 265 3.31 -4.11 14.17
N SER A 266 2.90 -3.90 12.93
CA SER A 266 3.12 -4.86 11.85
C SER A 266 4.60 -5.07 11.55
N THR A 267 5.37 -3.98 11.52
CA THR A 267 6.81 -4.00 11.29
C THR A 267 7.55 -4.91 12.27
N ARG A 268 7.25 -4.82 13.57
CA ARG A 268 7.89 -5.65 14.62
C ARG A 268 7.66 -7.15 14.43
N TYR A 269 6.54 -7.53 13.84
CA TYR A 269 6.28 -8.94 13.51
C TYR A 269 6.82 -9.36 12.14
N GLY A 270 7.46 -8.44 11.42
CA GLY A 270 8.02 -8.72 10.08
C GLY A 270 6.93 -8.86 9.02
N ASP A 271 5.83 -8.14 9.18
CA ASP A 271 4.70 -8.09 8.25
C ASP A 271 4.64 -6.71 7.58
N ILE A 272 3.93 -6.61 6.47
CA ILE A 272 3.94 -5.42 5.62
C ILE A 272 2.59 -4.72 5.72
N GLN A 273 2.55 -3.60 6.44
CA GLN A 273 1.36 -2.75 6.47
C GLN A 273 1.07 -2.19 5.08
N THR A 274 -0.20 -2.13 4.73
CA THR A 274 -0.65 -1.55 3.47
C THR A 274 -1.92 -0.74 3.71
N ALA A 275 -1.82 0.58 3.61
CA ALA A 275 -2.94 1.48 3.78
C ALA A 275 -3.99 1.24 2.69
N THR A 276 -5.06 0.55 3.03
CA THR A 276 -6.10 0.05 2.12
C THR A 276 -7.50 0.07 2.73
N ASP A 277 -7.67 0.68 3.91
CA ASP A 277 -8.97 0.73 4.60
C ASP A 277 -10.06 1.50 3.84
N TRP A 278 -9.68 2.28 2.83
CA TRP A 278 -10.59 2.97 1.90
C TRP A 278 -10.59 2.37 0.48
N CYS A 279 -9.87 1.27 0.24
CA CYS A 279 -9.90 0.59 -1.07
C CYS A 279 -11.23 -0.10 -1.33
N LEU A 280 -11.62 -0.13 -2.60
CA LEU A 280 -12.80 -0.82 -3.11
C LEU A 280 -12.42 -1.71 -4.31
N ASN A 281 -13.20 -2.75 -4.54
CA ASN A 281 -13.08 -3.58 -5.73
C ASN A 281 -11.75 -4.32 -5.90
N LEU A 282 -10.97 -4.46 -4.81
CA LEU A 282 -9.66 -5.13 -4.89
C LEU A 282 -9.74 -6.50 -5.59
N PRO A 283 -10.72 -7.39 -5.33
CA PRO A 283 -10.81 -8.65 -6.06
C PRO A 283 -10.97 -8.46 -7.58
N VAL A 284 -11.73 -7.44 -8.03
CA VAL A 284 -11.90 -7.17 -9.46
C VAL A 284 -10.62 -6.63 -10.07
N LEU A 285 -9.97 -5.67 -9.39
CA LEU A 285 -8.72 -5.05 -9.86
C LEU A 285 -7.55 -6.04 -9.89
N MET A 286 -7.54 -7.03 -8.98
CA MET A 286 -6.55 -8.09 -8.91
C MET A 286 -6.77 -9.22 -9.92
N ALA A 287 -7.92 -9.29 -10.57
CA ALA A 287 -8.21 -10.34 -11.54
C ALA A 287 -7.24 -10.25 -12.74
N GLY A 288 -6.70 -11.38 -13.15
CA GLY A 288 -5.75 -11.44 -14.27
C GLY A 288 -4.31 -11.04 -13.92
N THR A 289 -4.01 -10.72 -12.66
CA THR A 289 -2.63 -10.40 -12.23
C THR A 289 -1.73 -11.63 -12.00
N GLU A 290 -2.17 -12.83 -12.34
CA GLU A 290 -1.38 -14.06 -12.22
C GLU A 290 -0.02 -13.97 -12.92
N LYS A 291 0.00 -13.36 -14.09
CA LYS A 291 1.22 -13.04 -14.82
C LYS A 291 1.43 -11.53 -14.72
N LEU A 292 2.36 -11.12 -13.87
CA LEU A 292 2.72 -9.71 -13.71
C LEU A 292 3.48 -9.20 -14.96
N ASN A 293 2.74 -8.90 -16.02
CA ASN A 293 3.25 -8.20 -17.19
C ASN A 293 3.20 -6.70 -16.90
N LEU A 294 4.29 -6.18 -16.34
CA LEU A 294 4.36 -4.78 -15.93
C LEU A 294 5.03 -3.94 -17.02
N PRO A 295 4.46 -2.76 -17.31
CA PRO A 295 5.14 -1.81 -18.18
C PRO A 295 6.38 -1.26 -17.48
N LYS A 296 7.40 -0.91 -18.26
CA LYS A 296 8.64 -0.36 -17.75
C LYS A 296 8.60 1.14 -17.60
N VAL A 297 9.12 1.64 -16.49
CA VAL A 297 9.36 3.08 -16.32
C VAL A 297 10.47 3.54 -17.28
N LYS A 298 10.51 4.84 -17.53
CA LYS A 298 11.61 5.45 -18.26
C LYS A 298 12.80 5.62 -17.29
N CYS A 299 13.93 5.01 -17.59
CA CYS A 299 15.16 5.27 -16.89
C CYS A 299 15.91 6.46 -17.46
N PHE A 300 16.62 7.16 -16.61
CA PHE A 300 17.49 8.26 -17.03
C PHE A 300 18.73 7.71 -17.75
N ASN A 301 19.10 8.32 -18.87
CA ASN A 301 20.35 7.99 -19.55
C ASN A 301 21.50 8.87 -19.02
N PRO A 302 22.43 8.29 -18.23
CA PRO A 302 23.51 9.07 -17.64
C PRO A 302 24.55 9.59 -18.65
N GLU A 303 24.57 9.10 -19.89
CA GLU A 303 25.43 9.62 -20.97
C GLU A 303 25.02 11.03 -21.37
N THR A 304 23.76 11.43 -21.11
CA THR A 304 23.25 12.77 -21.42
C THR A 304 23.67 13.84 -20.40
N ILE A 305 24.34 13.44 -19.32
CA ILE A 305 24.79 14.38 -18.29
C ILE A 305 25.98 15.19 -18.82
N ASP A 306 25.87 16.51 -18.78
CA ASP A 306 27.04 17.38 -18.89
C ASP A 306 27.86 17.30 -17.60
N TRP A 307 28.91 16.49 -17.63
CA TRP A 307 29.82 16.29 -16.50
C TRP A 307 30.75 17.48 -16.22
N LYS A 308 30.76 18.48 -17.09
CA LYS A 308 31.50 19.75 -16.89
C LYS A 308 30.65 20.76 -16.10
N ASP A 309 29.35 20.56 -16.03
CA ASP A 309 28.45 21.39 -15.25
C ASP A 309 28.64 21.10 -13.76
N SER A 310 29.36 21.99 -13.09
CA SER A 310 29.70 21.91 -11.66
C SER A 310 28.68 22.59 -10.74
N ARG A 311 27.50 22.99 -11.25
CA ARG A 311 26.46 23.57 -10.42
C ARG A 311 25.92 22.54 -9.43
N SER A 312 25.58 23.00 -8.25
CA SER A 312 24.81 22.21 -7.28
C SER A 312 23.43 21.84 -7.83
N ALA A 313 22.87 20.74 -7.33
CA ALA A 313 21.57 20.29 -7.80
C ALA A 313 20.69 19.78 -6.64
N VAL A 314 19.38 19.94 -6.83
CA VAL A 314 18.36 19.39 -5.95
C VAL A 314 17.35 18.57 -6.75
N SER A 315 16.78 17.56 -6.10
CA SER A 315 15.64 16.81 -6.62
C SER A 315 14.48 16.86 -5.63
N PHE A 316 13.27 17.04 -6.12
CA PHE A 316 12.06 17.03 -5.30
C PHE A 316 11.36 15.67 -5.42
N ILE A 317 10.93 15.12 -4.29
CA ILE A 317 10.29 13.81 -4.20
C ILE A 317 9.16 13.88 -3.17
N ASN A 318 7.97 13.40 -3.54
CA ASN A 318 6.84 13.36 -2.61
C ASN A 318 6.96 12.22 -1.59
N THR A 319 6.28 12.37 -0.45
CA THR A 319 6.04 11.31 0.54
C THR A 319 4.81 10.46 0.19
N ASP A 320 4.50 9.50 1.05
CA ASP A 320 3.23 8.74 1.08
C ASP A 320 3.00 7.82 -0.13
N GLY A 321 4.04 7.50 -0.88
CA GLY A 321 3.95 6.57 -2.00
C GLY A 321 3.65 5.12 -1.61
N ASP A 322 3.70 4.79 -0.33
CA ASP A 322 3.27 3.52 0.27
C ASP A 322 1.75 3.45 0.53
N ASN A 323 1.03 4.55 0.35
CA ASN A 323 -0.41 4.66 0.58
C ASN A 323 -1.19 4.17 -0.66
N VAL A 324 -1.50 2.87 -0.68
CA VAL A 324 -2.20 2.20 -1.81
C VAL A 324 -3.57 2.80 -2.06
N GLN A 325 -4.36 3.06 -1.02
CA GLN A 325 -5.72 3.62 -1.18
C GLN A 325 -5.72 5.02 -1.79
N TRP A 326 -4.67 5.80 -1.53
CA TRP A 326 -4.50 7.10 -2.17
C TRP A 326 -4.18 6.94 -3.66
N LEU A 327 -3.25 6.04 -4.00
CA LEU A 327 -2.91 5.73 -5.40
C LEU A 327 -4.08 5.10 -6.16
N GLU A 328 -4.93 4.31 -5.49
CA GLU A 328 -6.11 3.72 -6.10
C GLU A 328 -7.23 4.74 -6.32
N GLY A 329 -7.53 5.59 -5.31
CA GLY A 329 -8.79 6.33 -5.28
C GLY A 329 -8.71 7.84 -5.50
N ASN A 330 -7.61 8.51 -5.13
CA ASN A 330 -7.60 9.99 -5.10
C ASN A 330 -6.23 10.60 -5.41
N PHE A 331 -5.45 9.99 -6.25
CA PHE A 331 -4.14 10.50 -6.67
C PHE A 331 -4.16 11.00 -8.12
N PHE A 332 -4.59 10.14 -9.03
CA PHE A 332 -4.42 10.38 -10.46
C PHE A 332 -5.40 11.40 -11.04
N GLY A 333 -6.60 11.50 -10.50
CA GLY A 333 -7.61 12.49 -10.89
C GLY A 333 -7.53 13.82 -10.14
N ASN A 334 -6.72 13.91 -9.08
CA ASN A 334 -6.69 15.05 -8.18
C ASN A 334 -5.75 16.15 -8.67
N ASN A 335 -6.28 17.37 -8.74
CA ASN A 335 -5.52 18.56 -9.17
C ASN A 335 -4.41 18.98 -8.20
N SER A 336 -4.36 18.47 -7.00
CA SER A 336 -3.24 18.67 -6.08
C SER A 336 -2.02 17.82 -6.44
N TYR A 337 -2.22 16.67 -7.09
CA TYR A 337 -1.19 15.66 -7.33
C TYR A 337 -0.97 15.41 -8.83
N TRP A 338 -1.26 14.20 -9.31
CA TRP A 338 -1.03 13.81 -10.70
C TRP A 338 -1.84 14.63 -11.71
N GLY A 339 -3.06 15.03 -11.37
CA GLY A 339 -3.91 15.91 -12.18
C GLY A 339 -3.52 17.39 -12.16
N ASN A 340 -2.42 17.78 -11.48
CA ASN A 340 -2.01 19.17 -11.35
C ASN A 340 -1.63 19.78 -12.69
N ALA A 341 -2.16 20.97 -13.02
CA ALA A 341 -1.90 21.66 -14.28
C ALA A 341 -0.42 22.11 -14.45
N GLU A 342 0.33 22.19 -13.36
CA GLU A 342 1.76 22.54 -13.37
C GLU A 342 2.67 21.31 -13.50
N ARG A 343 2.12 20.08 -13.44
CA ARG A 343 2.88 18.85 -13.55
C ARG A 343 3.68 18.81 -14.86
N GLY A 344 4.94 18.43 -14.73
CA GLY A 344 5.87 18.40 -15.85
C GLY A 344 6.67 19.70 -16.07
N LYS A 345 6.42 20.77 -15.30
CA LYS A 345 7.23 22.00 -15.36
C LYS A 345 8.67 21.78 -14.91
N ILE A 346 8.88 20.90 -13.95
CA ILE A 346 10.20 20.54 -13.43
C ILE A 346 10.33 19.01 -13.35
N PRO A 347 11.58 18.47 -13.36
CA PRO A 347 11.80 17.07 -12.98
C PRO A 347 11.34 16.82 -11.55
N PHE A 348 10.52 15.76 -11.37
CA PHE A 348 9.93 15.43 -10.08
C PHE A 348 9.91 13.90 -9.87
N GLY A 349 10.23 13.47 -8.66
CA GLY A 349 10.17 12.07 -8.24
C GLY A 349 8.82 11.75 -7.60
N TRP A 350 8.04 10.94 -8.27
CA TRP A 350 6.80 10.39 -7.72
C TRP A 350 7.12 9.11 -6.95
N SER A 351 6.99 9.15 -5.63
CA SER A 351 7.03 7.95 -4.81
C SER A 351 5.75 7.14 -5.05
N CYS A 352 5.90 5.86 -5.36
CA CYS A 352 4.78 4.97 -5.62
C CYS A 352 5.17 3.55 -5.23
N CYS A 353 4.33 2.85 -4.47
CA CYS A 353 4.55 1.44 -4.15
C CYS A 353 4.13 0.55 -5.33
N PHE A 354 4.84 0.65 -6.45
CA PHE A 354 4.54 -0.15 -7.65
C PHE A 354 4.55 -1.64 -7.39
N ALA A 355 5.38 -2.10 -6.44
CA ALA A 355 5.40 -3.49 -6.04
C ALA A 355 4.05 -3.97 -5.46
N HIS A 356 3.31 -3.13 -4.73
CA HIS A 356 1.94 -3.42 -4.30
C HIS A 356 0.94 -3.21 -5.41
N MET A 357 1.00 -2.06 -6.07
CA MET A 357 0.04 -1.70 -7.13
C MET A 357 0.02 -2.72 -8.28
N ALA A 358 1.18 -3.29 -8.62
CA ALA A 358 1.27 -4.36 -9.62
C ALA A 358 0.41 -5.60 -9.28
N GLN A 359 0.22 -5.87 -8.01
CA GLN A 359 -0.52 -7.02 -7.52
C GLN A 359 -1.98 -6.69 -7.18
N LEU A 360 -2.27 -5.43 -6.83
CA LEU A 360 -3.59 -4.97 -6.36
C LEU A 360 -4.38 -4.19 -7.42
N CYS A 361 -3.71 -3.28 -8.16
CA CYS A 361 -4.34 -2.40 -9.15
C CYS A 361 -3.35 -2.04 -10.28
N PRO A 362 -2.95 -2.99 -11.15
CA PRO A 362 -2.01 -2.72 -12.24
C PRO A 362 -2.51 -1.67 -13.24
N GLN A 363 -3.83 -1.47 -13.32
CA GLN A 363 -4.46 -0.46 -14.17
C GLN A 363 -4.00 0.96 -13.83
N ALA A 364 -3.70 1.23 -12.56
CA ALA A 364 -3.16 2.52 -12.10
C ALA A 364 -1.72 2.73 -12.59
N ILE A 365 -0.88 1.68 -12.57
CA ILE A 365 0.48 1.76 -13.13
C ILE A 365 0.43 2.04 -14.63
N ASP A 366 -0.40 1.29 -15.36
CA ASP A 366 -0.58 1.49 -16.80
C ASP A 366 -1.00 2.93 -17.12
N TYR A 367 -1.92 3.48 -16.31
CA TYR A 367 -2.35 4.87 -16.47
C TYR A 367 -1.22 5.85 -16.19
N ALA A 368 -0.51 5.68 -15.08
CA ALA A 368 0.63 6.53 -14.72
C ALA A 368 1.64 6.60 -15.87
N LEU A 369 2.04 5.45 -16.39
CA LEU A 369 3.05 5.38 -17.45
C LEU A 369 2.54 5.87 -18.81
N ALA A 370 1.25 5.69 -19.12
CA ALA A 370 0.64 6.21 -20.34
C ALA A 370 0.46 7.73 -20.32
N THR A 371 0.29 8.35 -19.15
CA THR A 371 -0.01 9.78 -18.99
C THR A 371 1.16 10.61 -18.44
N ARG A 372 2.32 9.99 -18.23
CA ARG A 372 3.52 10.67 -17.71
C ARG A 372 4.01 11.76 -18.66
N SER A 373 4.51 12.83 -18.10
CA SER A 373 5.32 13.84 -18.81
C SER A 373 6.80 13.40 -18.90
N PRO A 374 7.63 14.05 -19.72
CA PRO A 374 9.08 13.80 -19.74
C PRO A 374 9.79 14.05 -18.40
N ASN A 375 9.17 14.84 -17.51
CA ASN A 375 9.72 15.23 -16.21
C ASN A 375 9.18 14.42 -15.03
N ASP A 376 8.32 13.42 -15.27
CA ASP A 376 7.83 12.52 -14.24
C ASP A 376 8.76 11.30 -14.09
N TRP A 377 9.26 11.09 -12.89
CA TRP A 377 10.16 10.01 -12.51
C TRP A 377 9.55 9.21 -11.38
N PHE A 378 9.72 7.89 -11.38
CA PHE A 378 9.11 7.02 -10.39
C PHE A 378 10.16 6.40 -9.47
N ILE A 379 9.81 6.34 -8.20
CA ILE A 379 10.61 5.76 -7.12
C ILE A 379 9.73 4.72 -6.43
N GLU A 380 10.25 3.51 -6.27
CA GLU A 380 9.60 2.52 -5.41
C GLU A 380 9.62 3.00 -3.96
N TRP A 381 8.51 2.91 -3.26
CA TRP A 381 8.43 3.36 -1.88
C TRP A 381 8.25 2.17 -0.94
N GLY A 382 9.36 1.67 -0.41
CA GLY A 382 9.44 0.60 0.58
C GLY A 382 9.07 -0.80 0.11
N GLY A 383 8.29 -0.94 -0.96
CA GLY A 383 7.58 -2.21 -1.22
C GLY A 383 6.53 -2.49 -0.15
N GLY A 384 5.89 -1.42 0.37
CA GLY A 384 4.92 -1.40 1.45
C GLY A 384 5.35 -0.51 2.61
N TYR A 385 4.48 -0.34 3.62
CA TYR A 385 4.73 0.55 4.73
C TYR A 385 5.30 -0.20 5.94
N TYR A 386 6.58 -0.04 6.19
CA TYR A 386 7.30 -0.57 7.35
C TYR A 386 8.56 0.26 7.64
N TYR A 387 9.06 0.18 8.87
CA TYR A 387 10.33 0.76 9.29
C TYR A 387 11.44 -0.30 9.22
N PRO A 388 12.39 -0.22 8.26
CA PRO A 388 13.42 -1.25 8.10
C PRO A 388 14.27 -1.50 9.36
N ASP A 389 14.52 -0.44 10.16
CA ASP A 389 15.25 -0.52 11.43
C ASP A 389 14.49 -1.25 12.54
N HIS A 390 13.16 -1.33 12.47
CA HIS A 390 12.33 -2.09 13.40
C HIS A 390 11.86 -3.44 12.86
N PHE A 391 12.15 -3.75 11.61
CA PHE A 391 11.61 -4.91 10.92
C PHE A 391 11.94 -6.22 11.62
N GLY A 392 10.90 -6.99 11.98
CA GLY A 392 11.02 -8.29 12.59
C GLY A 392 11.58 -8.31 14.01
N LEU A 393 11.54 -7.20 14.78
CA LEU A 393 12.06 -7.13 16.15
C LEU A 393 11.48 -8.20 17.08
N SER A 394 10.24 -8.64 16.85
CA SER A 394 9.58 -9.72 17.62
C SER A 394 9.89 -11.13 17.07
N ARG A 395 10.79 -11.26 16.10
CA ARG A 395 11.18 -12.53 15.47
C ARG A 395 12.68 -12.78 15.68
N THR A 396 13.06 -14.03 15.90
CA THR A 396 14.47 -14.41 16.11
C THR A 396 15.34 -14.30 14.86
N ASN A 397 14.73 -14.33 13.67
CA ASN A 397 15.41 -14.31 12.37
C ASN A 397 15.14 -13.01 11.58
N ARG A 398 15.00 -11.86 12.26
CA ARG A 398 14.59 -10.56 11.68
C ARG A 398 15.35 -10.20 10.40
N TRP A 399 16.66 -10.37 10.38
CA TRP A 399 17.49 -9.96 9.25
C TRP A 399 17.33 -10.88 8.02
N GLU A 400 17.06 -12.16 8.25
CA GLU A 400 16.70 -13.07 7.17
C GLU A 400 15.34 -12.71 6.56
N LEU A 401 14.38 -12.33 7.40
CA LEU A 401 13.07 -11.86 6.94
C LEU A 401 13.21 -10.58 6.11
N LEU A 402 14.01 -9.62 6.56
CA LEU A 402 14.26 -8.39 5.80
C LEU A 402 14.95 -8.70 4.46
N ALA A 403 15.92 -9.63 4.44
CA ALA A 403 16.57 -10.07 3.20
C ALA A 403 15.57 -10.71 2.22
N ARG A 404 14.62 -11.50 2.71
CA ARG A 404 13.53 -12.07 1.88
C ARG A 404 12.61 -10.98 1.34
N GLN A 405 12.24 -9.99 2.17
CA GLN A 405 11.46 -8.83 1.74
C GLN A 405 12.20 -8.04 0.66
N ALA A 406 13.48 -7.80 0.83
CA ALA A 406 14.32 -7.11 -0.15
C ALA A 406 14.35 -7.84 -1.50
N ARG A 407 14.56 -9.17 -1.50
CA ARG A 407 14.56 -9.97 -2.73
C ARG A 407 13.25 -9.87 -3.51
N ARG A 408 12.11 -10.02 -2.84
CA ARG A 408 10.82 -9.99 -3.52
C ARG A 408 10.47 -8.59 -4.03
N THR A 409 10.80 -7.54 -3.27
CA THR A 409 10.63 -6.15 -3.71
C THR A 409 11.52 -5.86 -4.92
N TRP A 410 12.79 -6.25 -4.85
CA TRP A 410 13.73 -6.08 -5.96
C TRP A 410 13.30 -6.85 -7.23
N ALA A 411 12.75 -8.05 -7.09
CA ALA A 411 12.22 -8.80 -8.23
C ALA A 411 11.12 -8.05 -8.98
N LEU A 412 10.24 -7.34 -8.27
CA LEU A 412 9.21 -6.48 -8.87
C LEU A 412 9.79 -5.17 -9.43
N MET A 413 10.72 -4.55 -8.73
CA MET A 413 11.43 -3.37 -9.23
C MET A 413 12.15 -3.66 -10.56
N LYS A 414 12.77 -4.82 -10.71
CA LYS A 414 13.37 -5.24 -12.00
C LYS A 414 12.31 -5.39 -13.11
N LYS A 415 11.12 -5.87 -12.79
CA LYS A 415 10.04 -5.98 -13.79
C LYS A 415 9.55 -4.63 -14.29
N THR A 416 9.49 -3.63 -13.41
CA THR A 416 9.12 -2.25 -13.75
C THR A 416 10.29 -1.39 -14.22
N ASP A 417 11.51 -1.87 -14.08
CA ASP A 417 12.77 -1.12 -14.30
C ASP A 417 12.94 0.08 -13.35
N THR A 418 12.30 0.04 -12.16
CA THR A 418 12.48 1.02 -11.10
C THR A 418 13.81 0.76 -10.40
N ARG A 419 14.65 1.79 -10.23
CA ARG A 419 16.05 1.62 -9.77
C ARG A 419 16.36 2.33 -8.46
N ILE A 420 15.47 3.15 -7.95
CA ILE A 420 15.60 3.85 -6.68
C ILE A 420 14.48 3.37 -5.77
N ILE A 421 14.80 3.14 -4.51
CA ILE A 421 13.82 2.84 -3.47
C ILE A 421 13.92 3.84 -2.34
N GLY A 422 12.79 4.25 -1.78
CA GLY A 422 12.70 5.10 -0.59
C GLY A 422 12.18 4.33 0.62
N PHE A 423 12.64 4.70 1.83
CA PHE A 423 12.20 4.13 3.09
C PHE A 423 11.97 5.18 4.16
N ASN A 424 10.94 4.95 4.96
CA ASN A 424 10.76 5.57 6.25
C ASN A 424 11.55 4.80 7.31
N PHE A 425 12.27 5.49 8.17
CA PHE A 425 12.96 4.91 9.32
C PHE A 425 12.41 5.47 10.62
N SER A 426 12.37 4.68 11.66
CA SER A 426 12.09 5.18 13.01
C SER A 426 13.25 6.06 13.50
N GLN A 427 14.49 5.61 13.24
CA GLN A 427 15.72 6.35 13.56
C GLN A 427 16.77 6.12 12.47
N VAL A 428 16.80 7.00 11.47
CA VAL A 428 17.62 6.85 10.26
C VAL A 428 19.14 6.80 10.53
N ASP A 429 19.63 7.41 11.59
CA ASP A 429 21.04 7.40 11.99
C ASP A 429 21.41 6.20 12.91
N SER A 430 20.46 5.29 13.19
CA SER A 430 20.72 4.14 14.07
C SER A 430 21.58 3.05 13.41
N PRO A 431 22.33 2.24 14.19
CA PRO A 431 23.03 1.07 13.65
C PRO A 431 22.10 0.08 12.95
N ASP A 432 20.87 -0.08 13.42
CA ASP A 432 19.87 -0.96 12.82
C ASP A 432 19.38 -0.43 11.47
N ALA A 433 19.26 0.90 11.30
CA ALA A 433 18.94 1.51 10.01
C ALA A 433 20.06 1.27 8.99
N HIS A 434 21.33 1.48 9.40
CA HIS A 434 22.48 1.18 8.55
C HIS A 434 22.51 -0.30 8.16
N LYS A 435 22.30 -1.19 9.14
CA LYS A 435 22.26 -2.64 8.90
C LYS A 435 21.12 -3.06 7.98
N ALA A 436 19.98 -2.44 8.12
CA ALA A 436 18.83 -2.71 7.24
C ALA A 436 19.14 -2.32 5.78
N CYS A 437 19.78 -1.15 5.56
CA CYS A 437 20.21 -0.73 4.23
C CYS A 437 21.26 -1.68 3.64
N GLU A 438 22.25 -2.14 4.42
CA GLU A 438 23.24 -3.15 3.98
C GLU A 438 22.54 -4.44 3.52
N ILE A 439 21.61 -4.95 4.32
CA ILE A 439 20.88 -6.18 4.00
C ILE A 439 20.06 -5.99 2.74
N PHE A 440 19.30 -4.87 2.64
CA PHE A 440 18.49 -4.62 1.47
C PHE A 440 19.35 -4.56 0.20
N ALA A 441 20.38 -3.73 0.18
CA ALA A 441 21.25 -3.57 -0.97
C ALA A 441 21.93 -4.89 -1.37
N SER A 442 22.39 -5.71 -0.42
CA SER A 442 23.03 -7.00 -0.69
C SER A 442 22.14 -8.01 -1.42
N GLN A 443 20.81 -7.78 -1.46
CA GLN A 443 19.86 -8.61 -2.19
C GLN A 443 19.55 -8.06 -3.60
N THR A 444 20.21 -7.00 -4.02
CA THR A 444 19.96 -6.32 -5.31
C THR A 444 21.18 -6.44 -6.24
N ASP A 445 20.94 -6.34 -7.53
CA ASP A 445 21.97 -6.40 -8.59
C ASP A 445 21.74 -5.26 -9.59
N GLY A 446 22.02 -4.01 -9.18
CA GLY A 446 21.83 -2.81 -10.00
C GLY A 446 20.90 -1.76 -9.41
N LEU A 447 20.64 -1.84 -8.11
CA LEU A 447 19.98 -0.76 -7.38
C LEU A 447 20.79 0.53 -7.50
N LEU A 448 20.16 1.63 -7.91
CA LEU A 448 20.86 2.89 -8.13
C LEU A 448 21.10 3.64 -6.83
N ALA A 449 20.10 3.69 -5.95
CA ALA A 449 20.18 4.33 -4.63
C ALA A 449 19.07 3.85 -3.68
N ILE A 450 19.31 4.06 -2.38
CA ILE A 450 18.29 4.05 -1.32
C ILE A 450 18.12 5.50 -0.88
N LEU A 451 16.88 6.00 -0.88
CA LEU A 451 16.51 7.26 -0.26
C LEU A 451 15.99 6.99 1.14
N ALA A 452 16.49 7.72 2.13
CA ALA A 452 16.14 7.48 3.51
C ALA A 452 15.66 8.76 4.18
N TYR A 453 14.57 8.68 4.93
CA TYR A 453 14.18 9.73 5.83
C TYR A 453 13.64 9.17 7.15
N GLN A 454 13.70 9.97 8.19
CA GLN A 454 13.16 9.61 9.48
C GLN A 454 11.69 9.96 9.54
N TYR A 455 10.86 9.00 10.00
CA TYR A 455 9.46 9.29 10.28
C TYR A 455 9.35 10.50 11.22
N ALA A 456 8.45 11.38 10.93
CA ALA A 456 8.23 12.69 11.57
C ALA A 456 9.30 13.12 12.60
N PRO A 457 9.92 14.26 12.43
CA PRO A 457 9.60 15.37 11.52
C PRO A 457 10.38 15.37 10.20
N TYR A 458 10.83 14.24 9.68
CA TYR A 458 11.56 14.08 8.42
C TYR A 458 12.93 14.76 8.35
N GLU A 459 13.57 15.02 9.50
CA GLU A 459 14.84 15.75 9.59
C GLU A 459 16.06 14.88 9.79
N GLY A 460 15.89 13.57 10.06
CA GLY A 460 17.00 12.67 10.35
C GLY A 460 18.00 12.55 9.22
N GLY A 461 19.26 12.39 9.56
CA GLY A 461 20.35 12.25 8.60
C GLY A 461 20.82 13.54 7.95
N ALA A 462 19.98 14.57 7.81
CA ALA A 462 20.31 15.91 7.35
C ALA A 462 21.16 15.99 6.06
N GLY A 463 20.84 15.17 5.07
CA GLY A 463 21.56 15.08 3.80
C GLY A 463 22.87 14.29 3.86
N LYS A 464 23.12 13.53 4.95
CA LYS A 464 24.25 12.60 4.99
C LYS A 464 24.11 11.51 3.95
N ILE A 465 25.23 11.10 3.42
CA ILE A 465 25.32 9.97 2.48
C ILE A 465 26.25 8.94 3.08
N PHE A 466 25.80 7.68 3.12
CA PHE A 466 26.67 6.56 3.40
C PHE A 466 26.52 5.50 2.30
N TRP A 467 27.46 4.57 2.23
CA TRP A 467 27.54 3.63 1.12
C TRP A 467 27.39 2.21 1.64
N VAL A 468 26.59 1.44 0.95
CA VAL A 468 26.41 0.01 1.17
C VAL A 468 26.71 -0.75 -0.13
N LYS A 469 26.85 -2.07 -0.07
CA LYS A 469 27.20 -2.85 -1.27
C LYS A 469 26.03 -3.69 -1.73
N ASP A 470 25.81 -3.69 -3.05
CA ASP A 470 24.89 -4.62 -3.69
C ASP A 470 25.46 -6.05 -3.74
N HIS A 471 24.69 -6.98 -4.31
CA HIS A 471 25.10 -8.39 -4.47
C HIS A 471 26.42 -8.55 -5.22
N ASN A 472 26.72 -7.67 -6.16
CA ASN A 472 27.94 -7.69 -6.97
C ASN A 472 29.11 -6.92 -6.34
N GLY A 473 28.94 -6.39 -5.13
CA GLY A 473 29.93 -5.58 -4.44
C GLY A 473 30.01 -4.13 -4.94
N ILE A 474 29.07 -3.70 -5.78
CA ILE A 474 28.96 -2.32 -6.26
C ILE A 474 28.44 -1.44 -5.14
N GLU A 475 29.09 -0.31 -4.90
CA GLU A 475 28.65 0.65 -3.90
C GLU A 475 27.35 1.34 -4.30
N VAL A 476 26.36 1.32 -3.40
CA VAL A 476 25.04 1.94 -3.52
C VAL A 476 24.92 3.04 -2.48
N PRO A 477 24.66 4.29 -2.87
CA PRO A 477 24.46 5.37 -1.91
C PRO A 477 23.13 5.21 -1.18
N VAL A 478 23.17 5.42 0.13
CA VAL A 478 22.00 5.70 0.96
C VAL A 478 22.00 7.19 1.23
N ILE A 479 21.00 7.90 0.74
CA ILE A 479 20.95 9.36 0.73
C ILE A 479 19.83 9.80 1.65
N THR A 480 20.18 10.40 2.80
CA THR A 480 19.17 10.93 3.72
C THR A 480 18.60 12.25 3.21
N ALA A 481 17.32 12.52 3.50
CA ALA A 481 16.73 13.80 3.16
C ALA A 481 17.41 14.96 3.90
N ARG A 482 17.57 16.10 3.22
CA ARG A 482 18.07 17.31 3.86
C ARG A 482 16.97 18.31 4.17
N TYR A 483 15.99 18.45 3.31
CA TYR A 483 14.95 19.46 3.41
C TYR A 483 13.57 18.82 3.33
N SER A 484 12.59 19.45 4.01
CA SER A 484 11.20 19.02 3.96
C SER A 484 10.27 20.22 3.80
N ILE A 485 9.46 20.21 2.74
CA ILE A 485 8.33 21.14 2.58
C ILE A 485 7.19 20.59 3.41
N TRP A 486 7.04 21.10 4.65
CA TRP A 486 6.10 20.59 5.64
C TRP A 486 5.60 21.70 6.57
N GLU A 487 4.30 22.01 6.54
CA GLU A 487 3.71 23.16 7.24
C GLU A 487 3.91 23.11 8.77
N HIS A 488 3.74 21.92 9.39
CA HIS A 488 3.85 21.76 10.85
C HIS A 488 5.29 21.80 11.38
N ALA A 489 6.26 21.78 10.50
CA ALA A 489 7.67 21.79 10.87
C ALA A 489 8.35 23.14 10.66
N ASN A 490 7.59 24.23 10.46
CA ASN A 490 8.14 25.54 10.12
C ASN A 490 9.07 26.14 11.20
N ASN A 491 8.96 25.69 12.44
CA ASN A 491 9.87 26.05 13.54
C ASN A 491 11.16 25.24 13.58
N ARG A 492 11.33 24.25 12.69
CA ARG A 492 12.52 23.41 12.62
C ARG A 492 13.51 23.95 11.59
N GLU A 493 14.76 23.56 11.75
CA GLU A 493 15.84 23.91 10.83
C GLU A 493 15.62 23.33 9.44
N ARG A 494 15.63 23.17 8.52
CA ARG A 494 15.50 22.48 7.22
C ARG A 494 14.10 21.94 6.89
N ALA A 495 13.08 22.36 7.65
CA ALA A 495 11.69 22.00 7.36
C ALA A 495 10.79 23.24 7.45
N GLY A 496 9.73 23.30 6.64
CA GLY A 496 8.77 24.41 6.66
C GLY A 496 8.17 24.74 5.30
N THR A 497 7.87 26.02 5.09
CA THR A 497 7.22 26.51 3.86
C THR A 497 8.12 26.42 2.62
N PRO A 498 7.54 26.39 1.41
CA PRO A 498 8.30 26.44 0.15
C PRO A 498 9.33 27.57 0.10
N ALA A 499 8.95 28.76 0.56
CA ALA A 499 9.84 29.92 0.58
C ALA A 499 11.03 29.76 1.53
N LYS A 500 10.76 29.23 2.75
CA LYS A 500 11.81 28.91 3.71
C LYS A 500 12.81 27.91 3.14
N ILE A 501 12.31 26.82 2.58
CA ILE A 501 13.15 25.77 2.01
C ILE A 501 13.97 26.28 0.84
N ALA A 502 13.40 27.08 -0.05
CA ALA A 502 14.15 27.72 -1.14
C ALA A 502 15.30 28.58 -0.62
N ARG A 503 15.08 29.35 0.46
CA ARG A 503 16.11 30.18 1.10
C ARG A 503 17.25 29.31 1.69
N GLU A 504 16.91 28.22 2.36
CA GLU A 504 17.90 27.33 2.97
C GLU A 504 18.72 26.56 1.93
N ILE A 505 18.07 26.10 0.86
CA ILE A 505 18.76 25.52 -0.29
C ILE A 505 19.77 26.52 -0.85
N ARG A 506 19.34 27.78 -1.13
CA ARG A 506 20.22 28.82 -1.64
C ARG A 506 21.44 29.03 -0.74
N GLN A 507 21.25 29.18 0.57
CA GLN A 507 22.35 29.38 1.52
C GLN A 507 23.34 28.21 1.51
N THR A 508 22.85 26.98 1.49
CA THR A 508 23.70 25.78 1.44
C THR A 508 24.50 25.71 0.13
N MET A 509 23.83 25.98 -1.00
CA MET A 509 24.47 25.92 -2.33
C MET A 509 25.48 27.05 -2.55
N GLU A 510 25.22 28.26 -2.03
CA GLU A 510 26.18 29.36 -2.03
C GLU A 510 27.44 29.04 -1.20
N LYS A 511 27.26 28.32 -0.06
CA LYS A 511 28.40 27.83 0.73
C LYS A 511 29.19 26.80 -0.04
N ALA A 512 28.52 25.85 -0.69
CA ALA A 512 29.13 24.82 -1.52
C ALA A 512 29.91 25.46 -2.71
N GLN A 513 29.35 26.47 -3.35
CA GLN A 513 29.99 27.20 -4.43
C GLN A 513 31.28 27.90 -3.95
N ARG A 514 31.29 28.54 -2.78
CA ARG A 514 32.49 29.13 -2.20
C ARG A 514 33.58 28.11 -1.86
N GLN A 515 33.19 26.84 -1.65
CA GLN A 515 34.11 25.72 -1.40
C GLN A 515 34.50 24.96 -2.67
N GLU A 516 34.04 25.43 -3.83
CA GLU A 516 34.26 24.76 -5.13
C GLU A 516 33.84 23.30 -5.17
N THR A 517 32.92 22.91 -4.28
CA THR A 517 32.42 21.54 -4.17
C THR A 517 30.91 21.53 -4.37
N PRO A 518 30.40 21.01 -5.49
CA PRO A 518 28.96 20.95 -5.72
C PRO A 518 28.24 20.13 -4.63
N CYS A 519 27.08 20.62 -4.21
CA CYS A 519 26.21 19.95 -3.27
C CYS A 519 25.02 19.31 -4.01
N TYR A 520 24.69 18.09 -3.66
CA TYR A 520 23.62 17.31 -4.26
C TYR A 520 22.69 16.80 -3.17
N ASP A 521 21.48 17.37 -3.10
CA ASP A 521 20.50 17.09 -2.06
C ASP A 521 19.14 16.77 -2.65
N TRP A 522 18.29 16.09 -1.86
CA TRP A 522 16.90 15.96 -2.21
C TRP A 522 15.99 16.57 -1.14
N VAL A 523 14.81 16.96 -1.59
CA VAL A 523 13.80 17.68 -0.83
C VAL A 523 12.56 16.82 -0.75
N ILE A 524 12.07 16.56 0.45
CA ILE A 524 10.79 15.93 0.69
C ILE A 524 9.67 16.93 0.42
N ASP A 525 8.69 16.55 -0.37
CA ASP A 525 7.39 17.18 -0.44
C ASP A 525 6.39 16.39 0.39
N HIS A 526 5.98 16.92 1.55
CA HIS A 526 4.92 16.33 2.35
C HIS A 526 3.57 16.66 1.71
N VAL A 527 3.02 15.72 0.97
CA VAL A 527 1.87 15.90 0.07
C VAL A 527 0.58 16.40 0.74
N TRP A 528 0.45 16.22 2.04
CA TRP A 528 -0.74 16.63 2.80
C TRP A 528 -0.64 18.05 3.34
N SER A 529 0.56 18.67 3.31
CA SER A 529 0.78 20.03 3.81
C SER A 529 0.11 21.09 2.95
N TRP A 530 -0.61 21.99 3.60
CA TRP A 530 -1.32 23.08 2.97
C TRP A 530 -0.53 24.38 3.06
N PHE A 531 -0.41 25.07 1.94
CA PHE A 531 0.26 26.37 1.89
C PHE A 531 -0.57 27.39 1.12
N LYS A 532 -0.44 28.65 1.51
CA LYS A 532 -0.97 29.77 0.73
C LYS A 532 0.20 30.64 0.31
N ARG A 533 0.35 30.79 -1.00
CA ARG A 533 1.42 31.65 -1.54
C ARG A 533 1.19 33.09 -1.11
N ALA A 534 2.20 33.70 -0.50
CA ALA A 534 2.14 35.10 -0.13
C ALA A 534 2.13 36.01 -1.37
N PRO A 535 1.37 37.10 -1.38
CA PRO A 535 1.52 38.16 -2.35
C PRO A 535 2.90 38.83 -2.16
N GLY A 536 3.71 38.88 -3.20
CA GLY A 536 5.04 39.53 -3.15
C GLY A 536 6.12 38.66 -2.48
N ALA A 537 7.09 39.30 -1.81
CA ALA A 537 8.30 38.67 -1.29
C ALA A 537 8.24 38.27 0.18
N ASP A 538 7.12 38.42 0.88
CA ASP A 538 7.01 38.02 2.29
C ASP A 538 6.92 36.50 2.42
N GLU A 539 8.08 35.91 2.58
CA GLU A 539 8.24 34.46 2.74
C GLU A 539 7.58 33.89 4.01
N ASN A 540 7.32 34.72 5.03
CA ASN A 540 6.74 34.26 6.30
C ASN A 540 5.23 34.09 6.22
N ALA A 541 4.57 34.60 5.20
CA ALA A 541 3.14 34.53 5.02
C ALA A 541 2.66 33.28 4.23
N GLU A 542 3.57 32.37 3.86
CA GLU A 542 3.19 31.15 3.12
C GLU A 542 2.57 30.05 3.98
N ASN A 543 2.58 30.18 5.29
CA ASN A 543 2.06 29.14 6.18
C ASN A 543 0.57 29.32 6.43
N MET A 544 -0.14 28.21 6.58
CA MET A 544 -1.58 28.21 6.87
C MET A 544 -1.93 27.30 8.04
N PRO A 545 -2.92 27.68 8.86
CA PRO A 545 -3.52 26.75 9.81
C PRO A 545 -4.20 25.59 9.09
N GLN A 546 -4.18 24.41 9.68
CA GLN A 546 -4.83 23.22 9.10
C GLN A 546 -6.35 23.37 8.93
N GLU A 547 -7.01 24.03 9.87
CA GLU A 547 -8.45 24.21 9.83
C GLU A 547 -8.84 25.16 8.68
N ASN A 548 -9.68 24.65 7.77
CA ASN A 548 -10.22 25.39 6.63
C ASN A 548 -9.17 25.85 5.60
N ALA A 549 -7.99 25.21 5.51
CA ALA A 549 -6.93 25.61 4.59
C ALA A 549 -7.40 25.71 3.13
N ALA A 550 -8.16 24.73 2.64
CA ALA A 550 -8.73 24.75 1.30
C ALA A 550 -9.74 25.91 1.10
N ALA A 551 -10.64 26.14 2.06
CA ALA A 551 -11.61 27.23 2.02
C ALA A 551 -10.96 28.62 2.04
N ALA A 552 -9.77 28.73 2.67
CA ALA A 552 -8.95 29.94 2.67
C ALA A 552 -8.08 30.11 1.42
N GLY A 553 -8.21 29.25 0.40
CA GLY A 553 -7.45 29.29 -0.83
C GLY A 553 -6.04 28.69 -0.70
N GLY A 554 -5.83 27.80 0.25
CA GLY A 554 -4.63 26.99 0.36
C GLY A 554 -4.55 25.92 -0.73
N VAL A 555 -3.34 25.51 -1.07
CA VAL A 555 -3.03 24.40 -1.98
C VAL A 555 -2.05 23.44 -1.32
N ARG A 556 -2.03 22.19 -1.78
CA ARG A 556 -1.12 21.13 -1.30
C ARG A 556 -0.56 20.33 -2.48
N GLY A 557 0.36 19.43 -2.20
CA GLY A 557 0.95 18.54 -3.18
C GLY A 557 1.90 19.27 -4.12
N TYR A 558 1.74 19.16 -5.44
CA TYR A 558 2.74 19.55 -6.41
C TYR A 558 2.99 21.08 -6.53
N SER A 559 1.97 21.94 -6.39
CA SER A 559 2.14 23.39 -6.56
C SER A 559 3.11 24.02 -5.53
N PRO A 560 3.12 23.65 -4.23
CA PRO A 560 4.14 24.13 -3.28
C PRO A 560 5.57 23.82 -3.71
N VAL A 561 5.81 22.70 -4.37
CA VAL A 561 7.12 22.35 -4.92
C VAL A 561 7.53 23.32 -6.04
N ILE A 562 6.61 23.65 -6.94
CA ILE A 562 6.86 24.63 -8.00
C ILE A 562 7.23 25.99 -7.39
N TRP A 563 6.54 26.42 -6.33
CA TRP A 563 6.85 27.69 -5.66
C TRP A 563 8.26 27.70 -5.04
N CYS A 564 8.69 26.58 -4.48
CA CYS A 564 10.07 26.42 -4.00
C CYS A 564 11.06 26.49 -5.16
N ALA A 565 10.84 25.73 -6.22
CA ALA A 565 11.73 25.64 -7.37
C ALA A 565 11.90 26.99 -8.09
N GLU A 566 10.83 27.76 -8.27
CA GLU A 566 10.85 29.10 -8.90
C GLU A 566 11.70 30.13 -8.15
N ARG A 567 11.97 29.91 -6.86
CA ARG A 567 12.80 30.79 -6.02
C ARG A 567 14.26 30.41 -5.99
N LEU A 568 14.64 29.30 -6.61
CA LEU A 568 16.04 28.86 -6.66
C LEU A 568 16.81 29.69 -7.66
N PRO A 569 18.08 30.09 -7.36
CA PRO A 569 18.92 30.85 -8.29
C PRO A 569 19.39 29.95 -9.45
N ALA A 570 19.75 30.54 -10.57
CA ALA A 570 20.25 29.83 -11.76
C ALA A 570 21.52 28.96 -11.49
N SER A 571 22.22 29.23 -10.40
CA SER A 571 23.36 28.43 -9.94
C SER A 571 22.96 27.07 -9.31
N VAL A 572 21.65 26.85 -9.05
CA VAL A 572 21.11 25.60 -8.54
C VAL A 572 20.24 24.95 -9.61
N ARG A 573 20.50 23.71 -9.92
CA ARG A 573 19.70 22.93 -10.88
C ARG A 573 18.63 22.13 -10.15
N VAL A 574 17.44 22.10 -10.72
CA VAL A 574 16.43 21.08 -10.38
C VAL A 574 16.61 19.93 -11.38
N VAL A 575 16.87 18.73 -10.87
CA VAL A 575 17.19 17.55 -11.67
C VAL A 575 16.30 16.37 -11.28
N SER A 576 16.25 15.34 -12.14
CA SER A 576 15.56 14.10 -11.79
C SER A 576 16.26 13.38 -10.63
N PRO A 577 15.54 12.53 -9.88
CA PRO A 577 16.16 11.71 -8.83
C PRO A 577 17.33 10.88 -9.33
N GLU A 578 17.19 10.27 -10.51
CA GLU A 578 18.28 9.46 -11.08
C GLU A 578 19.49 10.32 -11.49
N GLU A 579 19.29 11.50 -12.11
CA GLU A 579 20.42 12.40 -12.42
C GLU A 579 21.15 12.84 -11.14
N LEU A 580 20.40 13.17 -10.08
CA LEU A 580 20.99 13.50 -8.78
C LEU A 580 21.90 12.37 -8.28
N VAL A 581 21.40 11.16 -8.29
CA VAL A 581 22.16 9.98 -7.82
C VAL A 581 23.40 9.74 -8.67
N TRP A 582 23.32 9.88 -10.01
CA TRP A 582 24.49 9.74 -10.88
C TRP A 582 25.56 10.78 -10.59
N ARG A 583 25.18 12.03 -10.27
CA ARG A 583 26.12 13.07 -9.87
C ARG A 583 26.78 12.77 -8.53
N ILE A 584 26.01 12.27 -7.55
CA ILE A 584 26.53 11.82 -6.25
C ILE A 584 27.54 10.68 -6.44
N ARG A 585 27.23 9.68 -7.26
CA ARG A 585 28.13 8.56 -7.58
C ARG A 585 29.41 9.04 -8.27
N MET A 586 29.29 9.95 -9.23
CA MET A 586 30.44 10.52 -9.95
C MET A 586 31.35 11.32 -9.01
N GLN A 587 30.80 12.02 -8.02
CA GLN A 587 31.56 12.76 -7.03
C GLN A 587 32.31 11.82 -6.06
N HIS A 588 31.71 10.70 -5.72
CA HIS A 588 32.29 9.71 -4.80
C HIS A 588 33.36 8.83 -5.45
N ASP A 589 33.00 8.14 -6.53
CA ASP A 589 33.91 7.26 -7.28
C ASP A 589 33.69 7.43 -8.79
N PRO A 590 34.46 8.32 -9.42
CA PRO A 590 34.38 8.55 -10.88
C PRO A 590 34.69 7.32 -11.71
N PHE A 591 35.61 6.45 -11.25
CA PHE A 591 36.02 5.28 -12.00
C PHE A 591 34.90 4.23 -12.04
N GLN A 592 34.39 3.84 -10.89
CA GLN A 592 33.27 2.90 -10.81
C GLN A 592 32.03 3.45 -11.55
N THR A 593 31.73 4.75 -11.40
CA THR A 593 30.57 5.37 -12.04
C THR A 593 30.67 5.34 -13.56
N ARG A 594 31.82 5.67 -14.14
CA ARG A 594 32.02 5.60 -15.59
C ARG A 594 31.92 4.16 -16.12
N LYS A 595 32.45 3.19 -15.38
CA LYS A 595 32.27 1.78 -15.72
C LYS A 595 30.78 1.39 -15.75
N LEU A 596 30.02 1.75 -14.73
CA LEU A 596 28.57 1.48 -14.67
C LEU A 596 27.78 2.15 -15.80
N ILE A 597 28.26 3.29 -16.31
CA ILE A 597 27.65 3.98 -17.46
C ILE A 597 27.96 3.22 -18.76
N SER A 598 29.17 2.74 -18.91
CA SER A 598 29.61 2.04 -20.14
C SER A 598 29.08 0.60 -20.25
N ASP A 599 28.75 -0.04 -19.13
CA ASP A 599 28.25 -1.42 -19.07
C ASP A 599 26.73 -1.51 -19.29
N LYS A 600 26.06 -0.37 -19.47
CA LYS A 600 24.64 -0.27 -19.81
C LYS A 600 24.43 -0.26 -21.32
#